data_b05b6aadc5b67dbf6fcc713f15caa9fb
#
_entry.id   b05b6aadc5b67dbf6fcc713f15caa9fb
#
_cell.length_a   1.000
_cell.length_b   1.000
_cell.length_c   1.000
_cell.angle_alpha   90.00
_cell.angle_beta   90.00
_cell.angle_gamma   90.00
#
_symmetry.space_group_name_H-M   'P 1'
#
loop_
_entity.id
_entity.type
_entity.pdbx_description
1 polymer ?
#
loop_
_entity_poly.entity_id
_entity_poly.type
_entity_poly.pdbx_seq_one_letter_code
_entity_poly.pdbx_strand_id
1 'polypeptide(L)'
;MRTHWRRQVSITAVALAFLALGLSGVPASAQSQSTVRINEVESSGGSPGDWIELVNTGTSAVDISQWVVKDNDDSHSYKIAKNTSLAAGAFLALDVESSFGLGSSDSARLFTSDGSTLVDSYTWTDHASTTYGRCPDGTGAFTTTLAPTKGAPNSCAGSGGGGSQPTHGAWPGGSAVTIADASNVFGENLSGLSFESPSVLWAVDNGPSKLYRLVPNGATWKPDTTGGWSSGKALHYPGGSGDPDSEGVVTTPDGMFVSTERDNSHDSTSKPEILRFDATSTASSLNATGEWNLTSDLPSVDANSGLEGVSWIPDSFLTAHGFRDQHTGAAYNPANYANHGTGLYFAGLEANGTVYAYALNLTSGAYTRVATIASGFPAVMDLEFEPATGHLWAACDDTCQGQTATLDINAQGQFALTATYDRPSGMANYNNEGFAIAPQSTCTGGHKPVVWSDDANDGGHALRAGTLNCTP
;
A
#
# COMPACT_ATOMS: atom_id res chain seq x y z
N MET A 1 83.44 9.08 -37.96
CA MET A 1 83.84 10.48 -38.15
C MET A 1 82.83 11.37 -37.52
N ARG A 2 83.29 12.31 -36.66
CA ARG A 2 82.69 13.50 -36.07
C ARG A 2 81.63 13.20 -34.99
N THR A 3 81.98 13.14 -33.69
CA THR A 3 82.35 14.24 -32.69
C THR A 3 81.32 15.32 -32.54
N HIS A 4 80.74 15.34 -31.35
CA HIS A 4 80.74 16.26 -30.19
C HIS A 4 79.49 17.12 -30.08
N TRP A 5 79.00 17.56 -28.99
CA TRP A 5 79.57 18.05 -27.71
C TRP A 5 78.46 18.12 -26.63
N ARG A 6 78.73 17.73 -25.39
CA ARG A 6 77.96 18.01 -24.19
C ARG A 6 78.21 19.45 -23.74
N ARG A 7 77.19 20.18 -23.38
CA ARG A 7 77.32 21.33 -22.48
C ARG A 7 76.57 21.08 -21.19
N GLN A 8 77.32 21.01 -20.09
CA GLN A 8 76.81 21.14 -18.74
C GLN A 8 76.45 22.61 -18.49
N VAL A 9 75.30 22.81 -17.85
CA VAL A 9 74.94 24.13 -17.26
C VAL A 9 74.75 23.89 -15.78
N SER A 10 75.59 24.41 -14.97
CA SER A 10 75.51 24.48 -13.52
C SER A 10 74.49 25.55 -13.12
N ILE A 11 73.44 25.15 -12.36
CA ILE A 11 72.54 26.10 -11.74
C ILE A 11 72.80 26.13 -10.24
N THR A 12 73.21 27.29 -9.78
CA THR A 12 73.48 27.64 -8.39
C THR A 12 72.13 27.75 -7.65
N ALA A 13 71.97 26.99 -6.59
CA ALA A 13 70.76 27.05 -5.73
C ALA A 13 70.95 28.22 -4.74
N VAL A 14 69.99 29.16 -4.79
CA VAL A 14 69.82 30.23 -3.75
C VAL A 14 68.71 29.72 -2.80
N ALA A 15 69.10 29.45 -1.56
CA ALA A 15 68.16 29.13 -0.50
C ALA A 15 67.54 30.43 0.04
N LEU A 16 66.20 30.53 -0.19
CA LEU A 16 65.36 31.53 0.51
C LEU A 16 64.72 30.85 1.70
N ALA A 17 65.02 31.26 2.90
CA ALA A 17 64.34 30.87 4.11
C ALA A 17 63.02 31.62 4.22
N PHE A 18 61.86 30.88 4.11
CA PHE A 18 60.57 31.44 4.46
C PHE A 18 60.28 31.17 5.93
N LEU A 19 60.08 32.23 6.67
CA LEU A 19 59.59 32.24 8.04
C LEU A 19 58.09 31.90 7.98
N ALA A 20 57.66 30.66 8.36
CA ALA A 20 56.26 30.28 8.45
C ALA A 20 55.69 30.87 9.74
N LEU A 21 54.85 31.91 9.62
CA LEU A 21 53.87 32.27 10.66
C LEU A 21 52.77 31.20 10.69
N GLY A 22 52.74 30.45 11.78
CA GLY A 22 51.65 29.49 12.04
C GLY A 22 50.33 30.24 12.28
N LEU A 23 49.43 30.27 11.29
CA LEU A 23 48.02 30.51 11.46
C LEU A 23 47.41 29.23 11.93
N SER A 24 47.10 29.14 13.23
CA SER A 24 46.23 28.07 13.79
C SER A 24 44.84 28.25 13.21
N GLY A 25 44.57 27.57 12.11
CA GLY A 25 43.21 27.43 11.56
C GLY A 25 42.39 26.62 12.56
N VAL A 26 41.40 27.25 13.20
CA VAL A 26 40.33 26.57 13.90
C VAL A 26 39.66 25.67 12.88
N PRO A 27 39.52 24.36 13.12
CA PRO A 27 38.78 23.51 12.18
C PRO A 27 37.33 24.04 12.12
N ALA A 28 36.90 24.46 10.93
CA ALA A 28 35.51 24.72 10.66
C ALA A 28 34.75 23.44 10.99
N SER A 29 33.90 23.45 12.01
CA SER A 29 32.98 22.38 12.30
C SER A 29 32.19 22.15 11.04
N ALA A 30 32.33 20.99 10.41
CA ALA A 30 31.47 20.58 9.33
C ALA A 30 30.06 20.53 9.92
N GLN A 31 29.22 21.49 9.53
CA GLN A 31 27.81 21.52 9.90
C GLN A 31 27.20 20.22 9.32
N SER A 32 26.84 19.30 10.18
CA SER A 32 26.21 18.05 9.72
C SER A 32 24.95 18.43 8.94
N GLN A 33 24.95 18.11 7.65
CA GLN A 33 23.74 18.30 6.85
C GLN A 33 22.61 17.50 7.51
N SER A 34 21.44 18.13 7.65
CA SER A 34 20.25 17.43 8.12
C SER A 34 19.99 16.18 7.30
N THR A 35 19.45 15.15 7.93
CA THR A 35 19.02 13.93 7.26
C THR A 35 17.57 14.02 6.77
N VAL A 36 16.86 15.10 7.08
CA VAL A 36 15.50 15.33 6.60
C VAL A 36 15.52 15.88 5.18
N ARG A 37 14.68 15.33 4.32
CA ARG A 37 14.56 15.70 2.89
C ARG A 37 13.11 15.91 2.52
N ILE A 38 12.86 16.74 1.51
CA ILE A 38 11.58 16.73 0.77
C ILE A 38 11.56 15.44 -0.04
N ASN A 39 10.50 14.64 0.13
CA ASN A 39 10.36 13.31 -0.48
C ASN A 39 9.37 13.29 -1.63
N GLU A 40 8.20 13.89 -1.45
CA GLU A 40 7.13 13.93 -2.43
C GLU A 40 6.44 15.29 -2.43
N VAL A 41 5.93 15.70 -3.59
CA VAL A 41 5.21 16.96 -3.79
C VAL A 41 3.99 16.70 -4.66
N GLU A 42 2.81 17.01 -4.12
CA GLU A 42 1.54 17.07 -4.84
C GLU A 42 1.18 18.54 -5.07
N SER A 43 1.02 18.93 -6.31
CA SER A 43 0.77 20.32 -6.70
C SER A 43 -0.52 20.51 -7.50
N SER A 44 -1.34 19.46 -7.68
CA SER A 44 -2.58 19.55 -8.45
C SER A 44 -3.50 18.35 -8.19
N GLY A 45 -4.49 18.52 -7.36
CA GLY A 45 -5.54 17.52 -7.16
C GLY A 45 -5.42 16.68 -5.90
N GLY A 46 -4.49 17.01 -5.00
CA GLY A 46 -4.36 16.31 -3.71
C GLY A 46 -5.58 16.49 -2.80
N SER A 47 -5.71 15.63 -1.80
CA SER A 47 -6.74 15.74 -0.76
C SER A 47 -6.08 16.05 0.60
N PRO A 48 -6.49 17.11 1.31
CA PRO A 48 -7.53 18.11 1.02
C PRO A 48 -7.08 19.24 0.05
N GLY A 49 -5.94 19.12 -0.61
CA GLY A 49 -5.32 20.06 -1.53
C GLY A 49 -3.82 19.79 -1.65
N ASP A 50 -3.03 20.76 -2.05
CA ASP A 50 -1.58 20.61 -2.25
C ASP A 50 -0.85 20.26 -0.97
N TRP A 51 0.13 19.34 -1.07
CA TRP A 51 0.92 18.90 0.06
C TRP A 51 2.40 18.64 -0.30
N ILE A 52 3.23 18.69 0.71
CA ILE A 52 4.67 18.40 0.62
C ILE A 52 5.00 17.36 1.69
N GLU A 53 5.66 16.28 1.29
CA GLU A 53 6.11 15.25 2.21
C GLU A 53 7.59 15.37 2.53
N LEU A 54 7.91 15.13 3.80
CA LEU A 54 9.26 15.03 4.32
C LEU A 54 9.59 13.59 4.70
N VAL A 55 10.84 13.18 4.52
CA VAL A 55 11.38 11.91 5.02
C VAL A 55 12.65 12.14 5.82
N ASN A 56 12.85 11.37 6.91
CA ASN A 56 14.11 11.35 7.63
C ASN A 56 14.96 10.14 7.19
N THR A 57 15.97 10.40 6.38
CA THR A 57 16.91 9.38 5.87
C THR A 57 17.99 8.95 6.87
N GLY A 58 17.97 9.52 8.09
CA GLY A 58 18.95 9.24 9.14
C GLY A 58 18.59 7.98 9.96
N THR A 59 19.47 7.67 10.90
CA THR A 59 19.33 6.52 11.83
C THR A 59 18.80 6.92 13.21
N SER A 60 18.46 8.18 13.42
CA SER A 60 17.91 8.72 14.66
C SER A 60 16.83 9.75 14.37
N ALA A 61 15.91 9.94 15.32
CA ALA A 61 14.88 10.96 15.22
C ALA A 61 15.47 12.37 15.14
N VAL A 62 14.84 13.24 14.35
CA VAL A 62 15.20 14.65 14.18
C VAL A 62 14.05 15.52 14.70
N ASP A 63 14.35 16.48 15.57
CA ASP A 63 13.40 17.53 15.95
C ASP A 63 13.27 18.53 14.81
N ILE A 64 12.11 18.55 14.18
CA ILE A 64 11.74 19.47 13.08
C ILE A 64 10.73 20.54 13.53
N SER A 65 10.59 20.71 14.84
CA SER A 65 9.69 21.71 15.43
C SER A 65 9.97 23.09 14.85
N GLN A 66 8.91 23.76 14.41
CA GLN A 66 8.96 25.13 13.87
C GLN A 66 9.80 25.29 12.57
N TRP A 67 10.22 24.19 11.94
CA TRP A 67 10.80 24.28 10.60
C TRP A 67 9.78 24.89 9.64
N VAL A 68 10.28 25.49 8.54
CA VAL A 68 9.46 26.27 7.63
C VAL A 68 9.54 25.68 6.23
N VAL A 69 8.37 25.46 5.63
CA VAL A 69 8.26 25.13 4.21
C VAL A 69 7.72 26.35 3.46
N LYS A 70 8.27 26.62 2.30
CA LYS A 70 7.87 27.69 1.39
C LYS A 70 7.76 27.17 -0.04
N ASP A 71 6.97 27.85 -0.85
CA ASP A 71 6.99 27.76 -2.30
C ASP A 71 8.07 28.68 -2.93
N ASN A 72 7.90 29.14 -4.17
CA ASN A 72 8.81 30.05 -4.85
C ASN A 72 8.68 31.51 -4.37
N ASP A 73 7.67 31.87 -3.59
CA ASP A 73 7.47 33.20 -2.99
C ASP A 73 7.94 33.20 -1.51
N ASP A 74 8.88 34.07 -1.18
CA ASP A 74 9.41 34.14 0.19
C ASP A 74 8.41 34.65 1.23
N SER A 75 7.32 35.28 0.80
CA SER A 75 6.23 35.73 1.68
C SER A 75 5.29 34.59 2.09
N HIS A 76 5.27 33.50 1.34
CA HIS A 76 4.50 32.30 1.64
C HIS A 76 5.26 31.40 2.62
N SER A 77 4.57 30.84 3.61
CA SER A 77 5.22 29.93 4.55
C SER A 77 4.22 29.04 5.28
N TYR A 78 4.55 27.78 5.39
CA TYR A 78 3.93 26.82 6.29
C TYR A 78 4.91 26.48 7.43
N LYS A 79 4.48 26.60 8.67
CA LYS A 79 5.31 26.36 9.84
C LYS A 79 4.93 25.07 10.54
N ILE A 80 5.87 24.12 10.61
CA ILE A 80 5.66 22.84 11.28
C ILE A 80 5.36 23.07 12.76
N ALA A 81 4.42 22.30 13.32
CA ALA A 81 3.97 22.43 14.70
C ALA A 81 5.12 22.27 15.71
N LYS A 82 4.96 22.85 16.90
CA LYS A 82 5.88 22.61 18.02
C LYS A 82 5.82 21.17 18.48
N ASN A 83 6.93 20.67 19.00
CA ASN A 83 7.09 19.31 19.50
C ASN A 83 6.89 18.22 18.40
N THR A 84 7.24 18.55 17.15
CA THR A 84 7.23 17.61 16.06
C THR A 84 8.62 16.97 15.94
N SER A 85 8.68 15.67 16.13
CA SER A 85 9.89 14.85 15.93
C SER A 85 9.65 13.84 14.82
N LEU A 86 10.52 13.80 13.82
CA LEU A 86 10.45 12.85 12.72
C LEU A 86 11.42 11.70 12.99
N ALA A 87 10.88 10.52 13.27
CA ALA A 87 11.67 9.33 13.57
C ALA A 87 12.56 8.91 12.38
N ALA A 88 13.55 8.06 12.64
CA ALA A 88 14.39 7.49 11.58
C ALA A 88 13.54 6.71 10.57
N GLY A 89 13.69 7.02 9.29
CA GLY A 89 12.95 6.39 8.19
C GLY A 89 11.47 6.79 8.10
N ALA A 90 10.97 7.67 8.97
CA ALA A 90 9.57 8.09 8.96
C ALA A 90 9.29 9.16 7.88
N PHE A 91 8.03 9.18 7.43
CA PHE A 91 7.47 10.17 6.51
C PHE A 91 6.53 11.11 7.26
N LEU A 92 6.43 12.35 6.78
CA LEU A 92 5.50 13.35 7.32
C LEU A 92 4.97 14.21 6.17
N ALA A 93 3.71 14.05 5.84
CA ALA A 93 3.03 14.92 4.89
C ALA A 93 2.54 16.21 5.57
N LEU A 94 2.69 17.33 4.87
CA LEU A 94 2.34 18.68 5.30
C LEU A 94 1.32 19.25 4.30
N ASP A 95 0.07 19.39 4.71
CA ASP A 95 -1.00 20.02 3.90
C ASP A 95 -0.76 21.53 3.83
N VAL A 96 -0.23 21.99 2.73
CA VAL A 96 0.19 23.39 2.56
C VAL A 96 -0.87 24.29 1.93
N GLU A 97 -1.87 23.72 1.26
CA GLU A 97 -2.93 24.44 0.52
C GLU A 97 -3.56 25.58 1.32
N SER A 98 -3.85 25.38 2.60
CA SER A 98 -4.45 26.43 3.46
C SER A 98 -3.51 27.61 3.75
N SER A 99 -2.21 27.44 3.51
CA SER A 99 -1.18 28.46 3.71
C SER A 99 -0.71 29.07 2.40
N PHE A 100 -0.53 28.24 1.39
CA PHE A 100 -0.23 28.61 0.00
C PHE A 100 -0.49 27.39 -0.90
N GLY A 101 -0.99 27.60 -2.11
CA GLY A 101 -1.09 26.58 -3.14
C GLY A 101 0.22 26.44 -3.90
N LEU A 102 0.43 25.29 -4.54
CA LEU A 102 1.59 25.01 -5.38
C LEU A 102 1.20 25.13 -6.86
N GLY A 103 1.86 26.08 -7.55
CA GLY A 103 1.58 26.36 -8.96
C GLY A 103 2.14 25.34 -9.93
N SER A 104 1.71 25.41 -11.21
CA SER A 104 2.24 24.57 -12.29
C SER A 104 3.75 24.77 -12.51
N SER A 105 4.28 25.96 -12.24
CA SER A 105 5.71 26.23 -12.24
C SER A 105 6.10 26.84 -10.90
N ASP A 106 6.70 26.02 -10.03
CA ASP A 106 6.90 26.38 -8.64
C ASP A 106 8.09 25.65 -8.00
N SER A 107 8.24 25.78 -6.67
CA SER A 107 9.22 25.04 -5.88
C SER A 107 8.69 24.68 -4.49
N ALA A 108 9.21 23.61 -3.93
CA ALA A 108 9.10 23.27 -2.52
C ALA A 108 10.45 23.50 -1.86
N ARG A 109 10.50 24.28 -0.79
CA ARG A 109 11.75 24.65 -0.11
C ARG A 109 11.59 24.44 1.40
N LEU A 110 12.47 23.62 1.98
CA LEU A 110 12.50 23.30 3.41
C LEU A 110 13.60 24.08 4.11
N PHE A 111 13.27 24.81 5.15
CA PHE A 111 14.20 25.59 5.98
C PHE A 111 14.15 25.11 7.43
N THR A 112 15.25 25.31 8.18
CA THR A 112 15.25 25.16 9.62
C THR A 112 14.33 26.18 10.29
N SER A 113 14.16 26.08 11.62
CA SER A 113 13.26 26.95 12.40
C SER A 113 13.58 28.45 12.34
N ASP A 114 14.79 28.83 11.86
CA ASP A 114 15.15 30.21 11.62
C ASP A 114 14.51 30.81 10.33
N GLY A 115 13.91 29.97 9.49
CA GLY A 115 13.23 30.33 8.25
C GLY A 115 14.17 30.82 7.15
N SER A 116 15.49 30.69 7.33
CA SER A 116 16.51 31.19 6.41
C SER A 116 17.58 30.17 6.02
N THR A 117 17.87 29.21 6.87
CA THR A 117 18.84 28.14 6.58
C THR A 117 18.15 27.03 5.76
N LEU A 118 18.45 27.01 4.46
CA LEU A 118 17.87 26.00 3.53
C LEU A 118 18.41 24.61 3.86
N VAL A 119 17.49 23.64 4.01
CA VAL A 119 17.78 22.22 4.25
C VAL A 119 17.70 21.42 2.96
N ASP A 120 16.63 21.61 2.19
CA ASP A 120 16.39 20.90 0.93
C ASP A 120 15.43 21.71 0.03
N SER A 121 15.45 21.44 -1.28
CA SER A 121 14.52 22.08 -2.22
C SER A 121 14.34 21.26 -3.49
N TYR A 122 13.17 21.44 -4.10
CA TYR A 122 12.83 20.93 -5.43
C TYR A 122 12.07 22.00 -6.22
N THR A 123 12.31 22.09 -7.52
CA THR A 123 11.67 23.05 -8.44
C THR A 123 11.16 22.32 -9.66
N TRP A 124 9.97 22.66 -10.13
CA TRP A 124 9.35 22.11 -11.34
C TRP A 124 8.79 23.21 -12.23
N THR A 125 8.44 22.85 -13.47
CA THR A 125 7.95 23.78 -14.51
C THR A 125 6.55 23.46 -15.00
N ASP A 126 6.00 22.31 -14.61
CA ASP A 126 4.62 21.88 -14.88
C ASP A 126 4.14 21.00 -13.73
N HIS A 127 2.82 20.86 -13.55
CA HIS A 127 2.28 19.86 -12.64
C HIS A 127 2.67 18.44 -13.09
N ALA A 128 2.98 17.56 -12.15
CA ALA A 128 3.05 16.13 -12.46
C ALA A 128 1.66 15.59 -12.83
N SER A 129 1.61 14.49 -13.56
CA SER A 129 0.36 13.77 -13.79
C SER A 129 -0.17 13.07 -12.54
N THR A 130 0.70 12.83 -11.58
CA THR A 130 0.45 12.31 -10.24
C THR A 130 1.16 13.24 -9.24
N THR A 131 2.32 12.84 -8.72
CA THR A 131 3.16 13.67 -7.85
C THR A 131 4.59 13.69 -8.36
N TYR A 132 5.42 14.63 -7.87
CA TYR A 132 6.87 14.52 -7.99
C TYR A 132 7.45 13.91 -6.73
N GLY A 133 8.13 12.76 -6.84
CA GLY A 133 8.76 12.08 -5.72
C GLY A 133 10.23 11.76 -5.94
N ARG A 134 11.02 11.71 -4.85
CA ARG A 134 12.38 11.20 -4.90
C ARG A 134 12.38 9.70 -5.11
N CYS A 135 13.04 9.25 -6.13
CA CYS A 135 13.14 7.84 -6.46
C CYS A 135 14.60 7.39 -6.53
N PRO A 136 15.07 6.59 -5.53
CA PRO A 136 14.39 6.15 -4.29
C PRO A 136 14.22 7.26 -3.24
N ASP A 137 13.34 6.99 -2.26
CA ASP A 137 12.98 7.91 -1.18
C ASP A 137 14.18 8.64 -0.56
N GLY A 138 14.02 9.92 -0.33
CA GLY A 138 14.97 10.81 0.33
C GLY A 138 16.34 10.96 -0.32
N THR A 139 16.72 10.07 -1.24
CA THR A 139 18.08 10.01 -1.82
C THR A 139 18.11 10.11 -3.35
N GLY A 140 17.02 9.70 -4.01
CA GLY A 140 16.92 9.73 -5.47
C GLY A 140 16.70 11.11 -6.08
N ALA A 141 16.77 11.18 -7.40
CA ALA A 141 16.30 12.32 -8.16
C ALA A 141 14.76 12.37 -8.11
N PHE A 142 14.20 13.58 -8.18
CA PHE A 142 12.75 13.71 -8.36
C PHE A 142 12.32 13.24 -9.76
N THR A 143 11.23 12.49 -9.80
CA THR A 143 10.57 12.06 -11.01
C THR A 143 9.06 12.06 -10.76
N THR A 144 8.25 11.97 -11.82
CA THR A 144 6.81 11.71 -11.65
C THR A 144 6.64 10.32 -11.04
N THR A 145 5.87 10.23 -9.96
CA THR A 145 5.55 8.97 -9.31
C THR A 145 4.46 8.21 -10.08
N LEU A 146 4.27 6.94 -9.78
CA LEU A 146 3.18 6.16 -10.37
C LEU A 146 1.83 6.48 -9.73
N ALA A 147 1.83 6.82 -8.44
CA ALA A 147 0.66 7.24 -7.68
C ALA A 147 1.09 8.17 -6.55
N PRO A 148 0.20 9.04 -6.02
CA PRO A 148 0.43 9.77 -4.77
C PRO A 148 0.58 8.80 -3.59
N THR A 149 1.58 9.04 -2.72
CA THR A 149 1.89 8.13 -1.59
C THR A 149 1.99 8.87 -0.27
N LYS A 150 1.09 9.80 -0.03
CA LYS A 150 1.04 10.68 1.14
C LYS A 150 1.22 9.93 2.46
N GLY A 151 2.33 10.16 3.15
CA GLY A 151 2.68 9.51 4.42
C GLY A 151 3.35 8.14 4.27
N ALA A 152 3.77 7.76 3.05
CA ALA A 152 4.33 6.45 2.73
C ALA A 152 5.50 6.55 1.74
N PRO A 153 6.27 5.48 1.52
CA PRO A 153 7.31 5.45 0.49
C PRO A 153 6.76 5.74 -0.91
N ASN A 154 7.51 6.52 -1.70
CA ASN A 154 7.11 6.92 -3.05
C ASN A 154 6.86 5.72 -3.98
N SER A 155 5.77 5.76 -4.73
CA SER A 155 5.49 4.87 -5.84
C SER A 155 6.35 5.26 -7.05
N CYS A 156 7.58 4.77 -7.07
CA CYS A 156 8.57 5.14 -8.07
C CYS A 156 8.58 4.18 -9.27
N ALA A 157 8.54 4.70 -10.47
CA ALA A 157 8.90 3.91 -11.65
C ALA A 157 10.35 3.43 -11.48
N GLY A 158 10.54 2.13 -11.24
CA GLY A 158 11.87 1.53 -11.12
C GLY A 158 12.55 1.55 -9.75
N SER A 159 11.84 1.81 -8.66
CA SER A 159 12.39 1.75 -7.30
C SER A 159 12.37 0.35 -6.69
N GLY A 160 12.92 -0.62 -7.41
CA GLY A 160 13.34 -1.87 -6.80
C GLY A 160 14.85 -1.94 -6.85
N GLY A 161 15.53 -1.95 -5.72
CA GLY A 161 16.97 -2.23 -5.68
C GLY A 161 17.24 -3.56 -6.38
N GLY A 162 17.78 -3.51 -7.60
CA GLY A 162 18.16 -4.68 -8.38
C GLY A 162 17.01 -5.49 -9.02
N GLY A 163 15.76 -5.04 -8.94
CA GLY A 163 14.62 -5.65 -9.62
C GLY A 163 14.32 -4.99 -10.97
N SER A 164 13.75 -5.75 -11.90
CA SER A 164 13.24 -5.25 -13.17
C SER A 164 12.18 -4.18 -12.92
N GLN A 165 12.04 -3.20 -13.86
CA GLN A 165 10.90 -2.27 -13.89
C GLN A 165 9.59 -3.05 -13.76
N PRO A 166 8.56 -2.54 -13.02
CA PRO A 166 7.25 -3.17 -13.04
C PRO A 166 6.79 -3.37 -14.47
N THR A 167 6.38 -4.57 -14.79
CA THR A 167 5.91 -4.88 -16.16
C THR A 167 4.43 -4.59 -16.25
N HIS A 168 4.00 -4.03 -17.38
CA HIS A 168 2.59 -4.00 -17.71
C HIS A 168 2.32 -4.99 -18.83
N GLY A 169 1.27 -5.80 -18.69
CA GLY A 169 0.96 -6.84 -19.66
C GLY A 169 -0.51 -7.23 -19.69
N ALA A 170 -0.82 -8.09 -20.66
CA ALA A 170 -2.12 -8.72 -20.71
C ALA A 170 -2.31 -9.64 -19.48
N TRP A 171 -3.56 -9.95 -19.14
CA TRP A 171 -3.92 -10.92 -18.09
C TRP A 171 -3.06 -12.19 -18.19
N PRO A 172 -2.40 -12.61 -17.11
CA PRO A 172 -1.51 -13.79 -17.17
C PRO A 172 -2.30 -15.10 -17.02
N GLY A 173 -3.29 -15.28 -17.88
CA GLY A 173 -4.20 -16.43 -17.91
C GLY A 173 -5.01 -16.51 -19.19
N GLY A 174 -6.11 -17.25 -19.13
CA GLY A 174 -7.05 -17.34 -20.25
C GLY A 174 -7.78 -16.03 -20.51
N SER A 175 -8.02 -15.71 -21.78
CA SER A 175 -8.79 -14.52 -22.15
C SER A 175 -10.30 -14.66 -21.93
N ALA A 176 -10.81 -15.91 -21.90
CA ALA A 176 -12.23 -16.19 -21.76
C ALA A 176 -12.69 -15.99 -20.30
N VAL A 177 -13.81 -15.30 -20.14
CA VAL A 177 -14.52 -15.14 -18.89
C VAL A 177 -15.96 -15.63 -19.05
N THR A 178 -16.47 -16.34 -18.07
CA THR A 178 -17.81 -16.91 -18.07
C THR A 178 -18.59 -16.44 -16.85
N ILE A 179 -19.90 -16.43 -16.97
CA ILE A 179 -20.81 -16.24 -15.84
C ILE A 179 -20.63 -17.43 -14.88
N ALA A 180 -20.49 -17.13 -13.59
CA ALA A 180 -20.16 -18.10 -12.56
C ALA A 180 -21.24 -18.29 -11.50
N ASP A 181 -22.43 -17.72 -11.69
CA ASP A 181 -23.60 -17.89 -10.81
C ASP A 181 -24.88 -18.11 -11.63
N ALA A 182 -25.97 -18.41 -10.96
CA ALA A 182 -27.30 -18.35 -11.57
C ALA A 182 -27.86 -16.92 -11.45
N SER A 183 -28.72 -16.53 -12.40
CA SER A 183 -29.23 -15.16 -12.47
C SER A 183 -29.93 -14.72 -11.17
N ASN A 184 -29.56 -13.56 -10.68
CA ASN A 184 -30.12 -12.88 -9.50
C ASN A 184 -30.09 -13.71 -8.20
N VAL A 185 -29.05 -14.52 -8.02
CA VAL A 185 -28.88 -15.30 -6.78
C VAL A 185 -28.43 -14.42 -5.63
N PHE A 186 -27.53 -13.47 -5.90
CA PHE A 186 -26.94 -12.58 -4.89
C PHE A 186 -27.61 -11.20 -4.91
N GLY A 187 -27.93 -10.65 -6.07
CA GLY A 187 -28.34 -9.27 -6.24
C GLY A 187 -27.13 -8.35 -6.45
N GLU A 188 -27.31 -7.07 -6.19
CA GLU A 188 -26.23 -6.08 -6.09
C GLU A 188 -25.48 -6.23 -4.75
N ASN A 189 -24.33 -5.61 -4.61
CA ASN A 189 -23.52 -5.48 -3.39
C ASN A 189 -22.70 -6.73 -3.03
N LEU A 190 -22.44 -7.65 -3.97
CA LEU A 190 -21.54 -8.78 -3.72
C LEU A 190 -20.09 -8.31 -3.90
N SER A 191 -19.36 -8.19 -2.80
CA SER A 191 -17.99 -7.69 -2.71
C SER A 191 -16.97 -8.84 -2.52
N GLY A 192 -16.06 -8.79 -1.56
CA GLY A 192 -14.88 -9.62 -1.40
C GLY A 192 -15.09 -11.14 -1.46
N LEU A 193 -14.10 -11.82 -1.97
CA LEU A 193 -14.08 -13.26 -2.20
C LEU A 193 -12.85 -13.93 -1.55
N SER A 194 -12.98 -15.18 -1.07
CA SER A 194 -11.85 -15.97 -0.59
C SER A 194 -12.07 -17.47 -0.74
N PHE A 195 -11.12 -18.19 -1.35
CA PHE A 195 -11.14 -19.63 -1.39
C PHE A 195 -10.66 -20.25 -0.06
N GLU A 196 -11.52 -20.99 0.63
CA GLU A 196 -11.10 -21.87 1.72
C GLU A 196 -10.49 -23.17 1.18
N SER A 197 -11.05 -23.68 0.09
CA SER A 197 -10.65 -24.94 -0.55
C SER A 197 -11.08 -24.98 -2.01
N PRO A 198 -10.66 -25.98 -2.82
CA PRO A 198 -11.17 -26.14 -4.18
C PRO A 198 -12.68 -26.26 -4.31
N SER A 199 -13.38 -26.56 -3.23
CA SER A 199 -14.83 -26.78 -3.20
C SER A 199 -15.61 -25.84 -2.29
N VAL A 200 -14.95 -24.84 -1.72
CA VAL A 200 -15.57 -23.80 -0.87
C VAL A 200 -14.99 -22.44 -1.22
N LEU A 201 -15.86 -21.54 -1.64
CA LEU A 201 -15.58 -20.13 -1.86
C LEU A 201 -16.46 -19.33 -0.89
N TRP A 202 -15.86 -18.41 -0.16
CA TRP A 202 -16.56 -17.45 0.67
C TRP A 202 -16.77 -16.14 -0.09
N ALA A 203 -17.90 -15.50 0.15
CA ALA A 203 -18.22 -14.19 -0.42
C ALA A 203 -18.92 -13.34 0.64
N VAL A 204 -18.67 -12.07 0.66
CA VAL A 204 -19.40 -11.08 1.48
C VAL A 204 -20.28 -10.22 0.60
N ASP A 205 -21.37 -9.72 1.18
CA ASP A 205 -22.32 -8.77 0.60
C ASP A 205 -22.30 -7.57 1.54
N ASN A 206 -22.09 -6.39 1.01
CA ASN A 206 -21.82 -5.19 1.81
C ASN A 206 -23.11 -4.50 2.31
N GLY A 207 -24.24 -4.69 1.64
CA GLY A 207 -25.47 -4.02 2.04
C GLY A 207 -26.79 -4.71 1.69
N PRO A 208 -27.49 -5.37 2.66
CA PRO A 208 -27.16 -5.60 4.07
C PRO A 208 -26.09 -6.69 4.23
N SER A 209 -25.20 -6.49 5.18
CA SER A 209 -24.04 -7.35 5.37
C SER A 209 -24.38 -8.82 5.54
N LYS A 210 -23.80 -9.66 4.69
CA LYS A 210 -23.93 -11.12 4.75
C LYS A 210 -22.63 -11.80 4.39
N LEU A 211 -22.48 -12.99 4.95
CA LEU A 211 -21.46 -13.93 4.53
C LEU A 211 -22.13 -15.12 3.84
N TYR A 212 -21.69 -15.41 2.64
CA TYR A 212 -22.10 -16.59 1.89
C TYR A 212 -21.00 -17.65 1.90
N ARG A 213 -21.40 -18.91 2.12
CA ARG A 213 -20.59 -20.08 1.86
C ARG A 213 -21.03 -20.66 0.53
N LEU A 214 -20.17 -20.61 -0.48
CA LEU A 214 -20.47 -21.06 -1.84
C LEU A 214 -19.85 -22.43 -2.11
N VAL A 215 -20.59 -23.26 -2.83
CA VAL A 215 -20.15 -24.58 -3.26
C VAL A 215 -20.32 -24.76 -4.78
N PRO A 216 -19.52 -25.63 -5.44
CA PRO A 216 -19.63 -25.86 -6.87
C PRO A 216 -21.00 -26.36 -7.30
N ASN A 217 -21.45 -25.84 -8.45
CA ASN A 217 -22.67 -26.27 -9.14
C ASN A 217 -22.39 -26.43 -10.65
N GLY A 218 -21.68 -27.49 -11.01
CA GLY A 218 -21.11 -27.66 -12.34
C GLY A 218 -19.96 -26.64 -12.57
N ALA A 219 -20.16 -25.75 -13.52
CA ALA A 219 -19.19 -24.67 -13.83
C ALA A 219 -19.47 -23.36 -13.07
N THR A 220 -20.47 -23.34 -12.20
CA THR A 220 -20.91 -22.17 -11.44
C THR A 220 -20.79 -22.41 -9.93
N TRP A 221 -20.97 -21.35 -9.15
CA TRP A 221 -21.05 -21.36 -7.70
C TRP A 221 -22.46 -21.08 -7.24
N LYS A 222 -22.86 -21.64 -6.12
CA LYS A 222 -24.16 -21.37 -5.47
C LYS A 222 -23.99 -21.37 -3.96
N PRO A 223 -24.90 -20.70 -3.22
CA PRO A 223 -24.95 -20.83 -1.77
C PRO A 223 -25.09 -22.29 -1.34
N ASP A 224 -24.32 -22.66 -0.33
CA ASP A 224 -24.44 -23.98 0.30
C ASP A 224 -25.85 -24.11 0.96
N THR A 225 -26.55 -25.20 0.70
CA THR A 225 -27.88 -25.44 1.27
C THR A 225 -27.84 -26.10 2.65
N THR A 226 -26.65 -26.39 3.18
CA THR A 226 -26.43 -27.00 4.50
C THR A 226 -26.03 -25.97 5.54
N GLY A 227 -26.15 -26.27 6.82
CA GLY A 227 -25.64 -25.42 7.92
C GLY A 227 -26.24 -24.02 8.00
N GLY A 228 -27.38 -23.76 7.33
CA GLY A 228 -28.02 -22.45 7.34
C GLY A 228 -27.47 -21.44 6.34
N TRP A 229 -26.65 -21.87 5.35
CA TRP A 229 -25.99 -21.01 4.38
C TRP A 229 -26.78 -20.68 3.11
N SER A 230 -27.98 -21.21 2.96
CA SER A 230 -28.77 -21.11 1.72
C SER A 230 -29.15 -19.68 1.29
N SER A 231 -29.15 -18.73 2.22
CA SER A 231 -29.42 -17.29 1.97
C SER A 231 -28.33 -16.39 2.50
N GLY A 232 -27.14 -16.95 2.76
CA GLY A 232 -26.10 -16.28 3.53
C GLY A 232 -26.47 -16.13 5.01
N LYS A 233 -25.55 -15.65 5.80
CA LYS A 233 -25.77 -15.32 7.22
C LYS A 233 -25.47 -13.84 7.43
N ALA A 234 -26.40 -13.12 8.04
CA ALA A 234 -26.19 -11.72 8.38
C ALA A 234 -24.99 -11.58 9.34
N LEU A 235 -24.17 -10.55 9.10
CA LEU A 235 -23.04 -10.21 9.94
C LEU A 235 -23.41 -9.05 10.87
N HIS A 236 -22.94 -9.10 12.10
CA HIS A 236 -23.14 -8.06 13.09
C HIS A 236 -21.84 -7.79 13.86
N TYR A 237 -21.71 -6.59 14.40
CA TYR A 237 -20.65 -6.23 15.33
C TYR A 237 -20.70 -7.08 16.63
N PRO A 238 -19.65 -7.06 17.46
CA PRO A 238 -19.70 -7.69 18.78
C PRO A 238 -20.93 -7.22 19.57
N GLY A 239 -21.68 -8.15 20.15
CA GLY A 239 -22.92 -7.83 20.85
C GLY A 239 -24.18 -8.00 20.01
N GLY A 240 -24.08 -8.24 18.71
CA GLY A 240 -25.19 -8.70 17.84
C GLY A 240 -26.06 -7.57 17.29
N SER A 241 -25.53 -6.35 17.21
CA SER A 241 -26.21 -5.21 16.60
C SER A 241 -25.32 -4.54 15.54
N GLY A 242 -25.91 -3.60 14.78
CA GLY A 242 -25.27 -2.93 13.66
C GLY A 242 -25.23 -3.80 12.39
N ASP A 243 -24.83 -3.20 11.30
CA ASP A 243 -24.77 -3.78 9.96
C ASP A 243 -23.44 -3.35 9.33
N PRO A 244 -22.33 -4.12 9.56
CA PRO A 244 -21.03 -3.75 9.03
C PRO A 244 -21.05 -3.78 7.51
N ASP A 245 -20.58 -2.72 6.89
CA ASP A 245 -20.38 -2.63 5.44
C ASP A 245 -19.19 -3.52 5.07
N SER A 246 -19.49 -4.77 4.71
CA SER A 246 -18.50 -5.86 4.62
C SER A 246 -17.92 -5.96 3.22
N GLU A 247 -16.66 -5.56 3.04
CA GLU A 247 -16.03 -5.45 1.73
C GLU A 247 -15.09 -6.60 1.40
N GLY A 248 -14.12 -6.91 2.22
CA GLY A 248 -13.19 -8.02 2.01
C GLY A 248 -13.44 -9.20 2.95
N VAL A 249 -13.03 -10.40 2.53
CA VAL A 249 -13.07 -11.59 3.38
C VAL A 249 -11.82 -12.45 3.19
N VAL A 250 -11.29 -13.00 4.30
CA VAL A 250 -10.19 -13.97 4.24
C VAL A 250 -10.37 -15.06 5.29
N THR A 251 -10.08 -16.31 4.89
CA THR A 251 -10.02 -17.46 5.80
C THR A 251 -8.59 -17.69 6.25
N THR A 252 -8.41 -17.92 7.55
CA THR A 252 -7.08 -18.16 8.16
C THR A 252 -7.17 -19.30 9.18
N PRO A 253 -6.05 -19.84 9.64
CA PRO A 253 -6.05 -20.79 10.76
C PRO A 253 -6.64 -20.19 12.05
N ASP A 254 -6.65 -18.86 12.18
CA ASP A 254 -7.13 -18.16 13.36
C ASP A 254 -8.63 -17.77 13.28
N GLY A 255 -9.29 -18.08 12.17
CA GLY A 255 -10.71 -17.81 11.91
C GLY A 255 -10.97 -17.13 10.58
N MET A 256 -12.16 -16.59 10.43
CA MET A 256 -12.56 -15.79 9.26
C MET A 256 -12.52 -14.32 9.62
N PHE A 257 -11.93 -13.51 8.74
CA PHE A 257 -11.79 -12.07 8.95
C PHE A 257 -12.43 -11.33 7.77
N VAL A 258 -13.05 -10.21 8.09
CA VAL A 258 -13.79 -9.35 7.16
C VAL A 258 -13.34 -7.92 7.38
N SER A 259 -13.03 -7.20 6.32
CA SER A 259 -12.81 -5.75 6.33
C SER A 259 -14.13 -5.00 6.15
N THR A 260 -14.18 -3.78 6.67
CA THR A 260 -15.37 -2.94 6.59
C THR A 260 -15.01 -1.48 6.33
N GLU A 261 -15.95 -0.73 5.74
CA GLU A 261 -15.82 0.71 5.54
C GLU A 261 -16.54 1.51 6.62
N ARG A 262 -17.75 1.10 6.98
CA ARG A 262 -18.67 1.80 7.89
C ARG A 262 -19.62 0.82 8.58
N ASP A 263 -20.55 1.36 9.33
CA ASP A 263 -21.77 0.68 9.78
C ASP A 263 -22.94 1.22 8.93
N ASN A 264 -23.58 0.37 8.13
CA ASN A 264 -24.73 0.75 7.28
C ASN A 264 -25.89 1.35 8.07
N SER A 265 -25.95 1.13 9.39
CA SER A 265 -26.89 1.82 10.29
C SER A 265 -26.50 3.28 10.56
N HIS A 266 -25.28 3.69 10.17
CA HIS A 266 -24.68 5.02 10.36
C HIS A 266 -23.84 5.42 9.14
N ASP A 267 -24.42 5.31 7.97
CA ASP A 267 -23.84 5.36 6.63
C ASP A 267 -23.01 6.61 6.27
N SER A 268 -23.11 7.67 7.06
CA SER A 268 -22.35 8.90 6.88
C SER A 268 -21.05 8.97 7.69
N THR A 269 -20.69 7.90 8.40
CA THR A 269 -19.53 7.88 9.30
C THR A 269 -18.59 6.74 8.92
N SER A 270 -17.38 7.09 8.47
CA SER A 270 -16.33 6.12 8.19
C SER A 270 -15.97 5.32 9.45
N LYS A 271 -15.92 4.01 9.32
CA LYS A 271 -15.59 3.04 10.40
C LYS A 271 -14.80 1.87 9.84
N PRO A 272 -13.58 2.13 9.32
CA PRO A 272 -12.73 1.08 8.75
C PRO A 272 -12.25 0.15 9.87
N GLU A 273 -12.67 -1.11 9.79
CA GLU A 273 -12.37 -2.14 10.79
C GLU A 273 -12.02 -3.47 10.15
N ILE A 274 -11.39 -4.33 10.95
CA ILE A 274 -11.29 -5.76 10.68
C ILE A 274 -12.11 -6.48 11.75
N LEU A 275 -13.04 -7.31 11.32
CA LEU A 275 -13.92 -8.09 12.18
C LEU A 275 -13.60 -9.59 12.05
N ARG A 276 -13.59 -10.33 13.16
CA ARG A 276 -13.43 -11.79 13.14
C ARG A 276 -14.75 -12.50 13.41
N PHE A 277 -15.05 -13.53 12.63
CA PHE A 277 -16.25 -14.34 12.75
C PHE A 277 -15.95 -15.85 12.93
N ASP A 278 -16.85 -16.54 13.61
CA ASP A 278 -16.85 -18.00 13.68
C ASP A 278 -17.78 -18.58 12.60
N ALA A 279 -17.21 -18.93 11.44
CA ALA A 279 -17.93 -19.53 10.33
C ALA A 279 -18.42 -20.96 10.60
N THR A 280 -18.01 -21.60 11.70
CA THR A 280 -18.51 -22.93 12.11
C THR A 280 -19.83 -22.85 12.85
N SER A 281 -20.23 -21.67 13.29
CA SER A 281 -21.50 -21.43 13.99
C SER A 281 -22.71 -21.88 13.14
N THR A 282 -23.68 -22.55 13.77
CA THR A 282 -24.95 -22.96 13.14
C THR A 282 -26.03 -21.88 13.26
N ALA A 283 -25.76 -20.74 13.87
CA ALA A 283 -26.70 -19.63 13.99
C ALA A 283 -27.07 -19.08 12.61
N SER A 284 -28.25 -18.45 12.51
CA SER A 284 -28.73 -17.81 11.28
C SER A 284 -28.07 -16.46 10.98
N SER A 285 -27.40 -15.88 11.98
CA SER A 285 -26.55 -14.69 11.87
C SER A 285 -25.27 -14.90 12.66
N LEU A 286 -24.22 -14.16 12.34
CA LEU A 286 -22.93 -14.24 13.00
C LEU A 286 -22.62 -12.89 13.66
N ASN A 287 -22.27 -12.96 14.93
CA ASN A 287 -21.74 -11.81 15.64
C ASN A 287 -20.22 -11.87 15.63
N ALA A 288 -19.57 -10.75 15.39
CA ALA A 288 -18.11 -10.68 15.42
C ALA A 288 -17.58 -11.14 16.79
N THR A 289 -16.55 -11.97 16.78
CA THR A 289 -15.84 -12.48 17.96
C THR A 289 -14.58 -11.70 18.27
N GLY A 290 -14.19 -10.79 17.38
CA GLY A 290 -13.10 -9.83 17.51
C GLY A 290 -13.36 -8.62 16.63
N GLU A 291 -12.86 -7.45 17.05
CA GLU A 291 -13.04 -6.17 16.37
C GLU A 291 -11.77 -5.34 16.54
N TRP A 292 -11.23 -4.84 15.45
CA TRP A 292 -10.07 -3.96 15.40
C TRP A 292 -10.41 -2.72 14.60
N ASN A 293 -10.72 -1.62 15.29
CA ASN A 293 -11.05 -0.35 14.67
C ASN A 293 -9.77 0.39 14.29
N LEU A 294 -9.55 0.57 12.98
CA LEU A 294 -8.34 1.15 12.41
C LEU A 294 -8.47 2.65 12.11
N THR A 295 -9.62 3.26 12.39
CA THR A 295 -9.92 4.68 12.06
C THR A 295 -8.84 5.65 12.56
N SER A 296 -8.26 5.39 13.74
CA SER A 296 -7.24 6.28 14.31
C SER A 296 -5.85 6.12 13.70
N ASP A 297 -5.61 5.04 12.95
CA ASP A 297 -4.31 4.71 12.35
C ASP A 297 -4.29 5.01 10.84
N LEU A 298 -5.44 4.96 10.20
CA LEU A 298 -5.62 5.25 8.79
C LEU A 298 -5.78 6.77 8.54
N PRO A 299 -5.50 7.25 7.31
CA PRO A 299 -5.90 8.59 6.89
C PRO A 299 -7.40 8.80 7.09
N SER A 300 -7.82 10.04 7.30
CA SER A 300 -9.25 10.37 7.29
C SER A 300 -9.81 10.18 5.89
N VAL A 301 -10.84 9.36 5.76
CA VAL A 301 -11.48 9.03 4.49
C VAL A 301 -12.99 9.27 4.57
N ASP A 302 -13.63 9.39 3.41
CA ASP A 302 -15.08 9.44 3.32
C ASP A 302 -15.69 8.10 3.78
N ALA A 303 -16.97 8.12 4.14
CA ALA A 303 -17.65 6.96 4.73
C ALA A 303 -17.73 5.75 3.77
N ASN A 304 -17.59 5.98 2.46
CA ASN A 304 -17.61 4.96 1.40
C ASN A 304 -16.27 5.01 0.64
N SER A 305 -15.16 4.94 1.33
CA SER A 305 -13.81 4.91 0.77
C SER A 305 -12.84 4.30 1.80
N GLY A 306 -13.34 3.33 2.54
CA GLY A 306 -12.64 2.71 3.67
C GLY A 306 -11.81 1.49 3.28
N LEU A 307 -11.90 0.44 4.11
CA LEU A 307 -11.17 -0.81 3.86
C LEU A 307 -12.00 -1.73 2.98
N GLU A 308 -11.51 -1.96 1.79
CA GLU A 308 -12.05 -2.92 0.83
C GLU A 308 -11.48 -4.33 1.07
N GLY A 309 -10.44 -4.71 0.36
CA GLY A 309 -9.86 -6.04 0.46
C GLY A 309 -9.13 -6.33 1.75
N VAL A 310 -9.17 -7.59 2.18
CA VAL A 310 -8.33 -8.10 3.25
C VAL A 310 -7.71 -9.44 2.87
N SER A 311 -6.39 -9.56 3.03
CA SER A 311 -5.65 -10.80 2.83
C SER A 311 -4.83 -11.17 4.06
N TRP A 312 -4.34 -12.41 4.13
CA TRP A 312 -3.53 -12.90 5.23
C TRP A 312 -2.27 -13.59 4.72
N ILE A 313 -1.12 -13.22 5.30
CA ILE A 313 0.16 -13.81 4.93
C ILE A 313 0.79 -14.46 6.18
N PRO A 314 1.13 -15.76 6.11
CA PRO A 314 1.65 -16.47 7.26
C PRO A 314 3.04 -15.98 7.68
N ASP A 315 3.31 -15.98 8.99
CA ASP A 315 4.62 -15.65 9.58
C ASP A 315 5.77 -16.42 8.97
N SER A 316 5.54 -17.69 8.64
CA SER A 316 6.54 -18.55 8.03
C SER A 316 6.99 -18.04 6.65
N PHE A 317 6.06 -17.49 5.86
CA PHE A 317 6.41 -16.88 4.57
C PHE A 317 7.15 -15.56 4.79
N LEU A 318 6.62 -14.67 5.60
CA LEU A 318 7.19 -13.34 5.86
C LEU A 318 8.64 -13.45 6.40
N THR A 319 8.87 -14.35 7.34
CA THR A 319 10.21 -14.58 7.90
C THR A 319 11.17 -15.23 6.91
N ALA A 320 10.70 -16.22 6.13
CA ALA A 320 11.52 -16.90 5.13
C ALA A 320 11.96 -15.98 3.99
N HIS A 321 11.15 -14.97 3.66
CA HIS A 321 11.43 -14.01 2.58
C HIS A 321 12.03 -12.70 3.10
N GLY A 322 12.36 -12.62 4.39
CA GLY A 322 13.04 -11.46 4.98
C GLY A 322 12.20 -10.21 4.98
N PHE A 323 10.87 -10.35 5.14
CA PHE A 323 9.97 -9.19 5.21
C PHE A 323 10.45 -8.17 6.24
N ARG A 324 10.47 -6.91 5.86
CA ARG A 324 10.91 -5.81 6.70
C ARG A 324 9.73 -5.24 7.47
N ASP A 325 9.88 -5.29 8.78
CA ASP A 325 9.00 -4.64 9.72
C ASP A 325 9.34 -3.14 9.79
N GLN A 326 8.47 -2.30 9.26
CA GLN A 326 8.68 -0.84 9.25
C GLN A 326 8.49 -0.22 10.65
N HIS A 327 7.68 -0.86 11.50
CA HIS A 327 7.45 -0.41 12.88
C HIS A 327 8.72 -0.52 13.73
N THR A 328 9.45 -1.63 13.60
CA THR A 328 10.71 -1.84 14.34
C THR A 328 11.94 -1.40 13.56
N GLY A 329 11.82 -1.17 12.26
CA GLY A 329 12.92 -0.86 11.36
C GLY A 329 13.88 -2.03 11.11
N ALA A 330 13.46 -3.28 11.39
CA ALA A 330 14.24 -4.51 11.30
C ALA A 330 13.55 -5.57 10.43
N ALA A 331 14.17 -6.75 10.26
CA ALA A 331 13.49 -7.90 9.70
C ALA A 331 12.32 -8.31 10.61
N TYR A 332 11.20 -8.70 9.99
CA TYR A 332 10.01 -9.12 10.71
C TYR A 332 10.30 -10.31 11.64
N ASN A 333 9.87 -10.16 12.88
CA ASN A 333 9.96 -11.21 13.88
C ASN A 333 8.60 -11.34 14.60
N PRO A 334 7.84 -12.43 14.39
CA PRO A 334 6.53 -12.63 15.00
C PRO A 334 6.54 -12.56 16.53
N ALA A 335 7.67 -12.86 17.18
CA ALA A 335 7.78 -12.77 18.64
C ALA A 335 7.64 -11.33 19.19
N ASN A 336 7.73 -10.31 18.35
CA ASN A 336 7.50 -8.92 18.75
C ASN A 336 6.02 -8.60 18.94
N TYR A 337 5.10 -9.44 18.43
CA TYR A 337 3.67 -9.20 18.37
C TYR A 337 2.90 -10.26 19.17
N ALA A 338 2.66 -9.98 20.45
CA ALA A 338 1.99 -10.93 21.33
C ALA A 338 0.53 -11.19 20.87
N ASN A 339 0.15 -12.47 20.84
CA ASN A 339 -1.19 -12.94 20.51
C ASN A 339 -1.70 -12.55 19.11
N HIS A 340 -0.81 -12.28 18.14
CA HIS A 340 -1.22 -11.89 16.79
C HIS A 340 -1.66 -13.08 15.90
N GLY A 341 -1.67 -14.29 16.43
CA GLY A 341 -1.96 -15.51 15.69
C GLY A 341 -0.76 -16.03 14.94
N THR A 342 -0.94 -16.40 13.67
CA THR A 342 0.05 -17.12 12.86
C THR A 342 0.47 -16.37 11.59
N GLY A 343 0.09 -15.10 11.46
CA GLY A 343 0.44 -14.23 10.32
C GLY A 343 -0.04 -12.81 10.48
N LEU A 344 0.23 -12.00 9.47
CA LEU A 344 -0.19 -10.61 9.37
C LEU A 344 -1.41 -10.47 8.45
N TYR A 345 -2.25 -9.48 8.74
CA TYR A 345 -3.40 -9.10 7.94
C TYR A 345 -3.04 -7.89 7.08
N PHE A 346 -3.29 -7.99 5.79
CA PHE A 346 -3.05 -6.94 4.81
C PHE A 346 -4.40 -6.39 4.38
N ALA A 347 -4.63 -5.11 4.59
CA ALA A 347 -5.88 -4.44 4.28
C ALA A 347 -5.65 -3.35 3.23
N GLY A 348 -6.45 -3.36 2.17
CA GLY A 348 -6.48 -2.35 1.11
C GLY A 348 -7.38 -1.19 1.48
N LEU A 349 -6.92 0.03 1.27
CA LEU A 349 -7.72 1.23 1.46
C LEU A 349 -8.16 1.77 0.10
N GLU A 350 -9.46 1.88 -0.14
CA GLU A 350 -10.01 2.40 -1.39
C GLU A 350 -9.51 3.81 -1.66
N ALA A 351 -9.68 4.72 -0.71
CA ALA A 351 -9.44 6.15 -0.87
C ALA A 351 -8.08 6.53 -1.48
N ASN A 352 -7.06 5.65 -1.41
CA ASN A 352 -5.72 5.99 -1.87
C ASN A 352 -4.91 4.81 -2.43
N GLY A 353 -5.53 3.63 -2.57
CA GLY A 353 -4.88 2.43 -3.08
C GLY A 353 -3.72 1.90 -2.24
N THR A 354 -3.59 2.32 -0.99
CA THR A 354 -2.52 1.87 -0.09
C THR A 354 -2.91 0.58 0.62
N VAL A 355 -1.96 -0.34 0.74
CA VAL A 355 -2.11 -1.58 1.52
C VAL A 355 -1.39 -1.44 2.85
N TYR A 356 -2.07 -1.75 3.94
CA TYR A 356 -1.56 -1.67 5.31
C TYR A 356 -1.45 -3.07 5.91
N ALA A 357 -0.28 -3.43 6.43
CA ALA A 357 -0.06 -4.71 7.10
C ALA A 357 -0.17 -4.56 8.62
N TYR A 358 -1.00 -5.38 9.25
CA TYR A 358 -1.27 -5.33 10.68
C TYR A 358 -1.00 -6.63 11.39
N ALA A 359 -0.38 -6.53 12.58
CA ALA A 359 -0.40 -7.56 13.60
C ALA A 359 -1.60 -7.30 14.52
N LEU A 360 -2.66 -8.08 14.40
CA LEU A 360 -3.87 -7.97 15.22
C LEU A 360 -3.70 -8.79 16.50
N ASN A 361 -3.92 -8.19 17.68
CA ASN A 361 -3.94 -8.98 18.92
C ASN A 361 -5.28 -9.72 19.03
N LEU A 362 -5.30 -11.03 18.83
CA LEU A 362 -6.52 -11.84 18.76
C LEU A 362 -7.23 -12.02 20.11
N THR A 363 -6.65 -11.53 21.20
CA THR A 363 -7.23 -11.58 22.56
C THR A 363 -7.76 -10.22 23.03
N SER A 364 -7.52 -9.18 22.24
CA SER A 364 -7.98 -7.81 22.54
C SER A 364 -8.20 -7.05 21.22
N GLY A 365 -8.80 -5.87 21.24
CA GLY A 365 -8.92 -4.98 20.08
C GLY A 365 -7.63 -4.21 19.72
N ALA A 366 -6.48 -4.55 20.32
CA ALA A 366 -5.21 -3.89 20.04
C ALA A 366 -4.60 -4.41 18.73
N TYR A 367 -3.88 -3.56 18.04
CA TYR A 367 -3.16 -3.88 16.81
C TYR A 367 -1.86 -3.08 16.71
N THR A 368 -0.99 -3.49 15.80
CA THR A 368 0.20 -2.72 15.41
C THR A 368 0.30 -2.73 13.90
N ARG A 369 0.40 -1.55 13.28
CA ARG A 369 0.76 -1.44 11.86
C ARG A 369 2.23 -1.81 11.69
N VAL A 370 2.49 -2.84 10.88
CA VAL A 370 3.83 -3.38 10.62
C VAL A 370 4.42 -2.79 9.35
N ALA A 371 3.60 -2.53 8.34
CA ALA A 371 4.05 -1.91 7.09
C ALA A 371 2.94 -1.10 6.40
N THR A 372 3.37 -0.17 5.56
CA THR A 372 2.57 0.58 4.60
C THR A 372 3.17 0.34 3.22
N ILE A 373 2.34 -0.02 2.23
CA ILE A 373 2.75 -0.57 0.95
C ILE A 373 1.94 0.13 -0.15
N ALA A 374 2.61 0.71 -1.15
CA ALA A 374 1.94 1.25 -2.33
C ALA A 374 1.55 0.11 -3.28
N SER A 375 0.28 0.02 -3.65
CA SER A 375 -0.20 -0.98 -4.62
C SER A 375 0.15 -0.61 -6.07
N GLY A 376 0.33 0.67 -6.34
CA GLY A 376 0.46 1.22 -7.70
C GLY A 376 -0.89 1.62 -8.33
N PHE A 377 -1.99 1.46 -7.62
CA PHE A 377 -3.34 1.88 -8.03
C PHE A 377 -3.84 3.06 -7.18
N PRO A 378 -4.77 3.87 -7.71
CA PRO A 378 -5.43 4.91 -6.94
C PRO A 378 -6.44 4.34 -5.92
N ALA A 379 -6.96 3.13 -6.15
CA ALA A 379 -7.88 2.40 -5.29
C ALA A 379 -7.52 0.91 -5.27
N VAL A 380 -7.75 0.24 -4.15
CA VAL A 380 -7.60 -1.23 -4.01
C VAL A 380 -8.94 -1.77 -3.50
N MET A 381 -9.59 -2.61 -4.33
CA MET A 381 -10.89 -3.19 -4.04
C MET A 381 -10.78 -4.58 -3.40
N ASP A 382 -9.78 -5.38 -3.78
CA ASP A 382 -9.51 -6.65 -3.11
C ASP A 382 -8.03 -7.01 -3.08
N LEU A 383 -7.68 -7.90 -2.16
CA LEU A 383 -6.33 -8.41 -1.94
C LEU A 383 -6.34 -9.94 -1.85
N GLU A 384 -5.49 -10.59 -2.62
CA GLU A 384 -5.33 -12.05 -2.56
C GLU A 384 -3.85 -12.44 -2.45
N PHE A 385 -3.48 -13.13 -1.37
CA PHE A 385 -2.15 -13.72 -1.27
C PHE A 385 -2.12 -15.10 -1.93
N GLU A 386 -1.25 -15.27 -2.91
CA GLU A 386 -1.02 -16.52 -3.62
C GLU A 386 0.20 -17.25 -3.05
N PRO A 387 0.05 -18.25 -2.17
CA PRO A 387 1.19 -18.89 -1.51
C PRO A 387 2.14 -19.62 -2.46
N ALA A 388 1.65 -20.06 -3.63
CA ALA A 388 2.44 -20.82 -4.59
C ALA A 388 3.49 -19.99 -5.32
N THR A 389 3.23 -18.70 -5.53
CA THR A 389 4.13 -17.76 -6.19
C THR A 389 4.75 -16.77 -5.21
N GLY A 390 4.08 -16.53 -4.09
CA GLY A 390 4.45 -15.52 -3.11
C GLY A 390 3.93 -14.13 -3.45
N HIS A 391 3.13 -13.98 -4.52
CA HIS A 391 2.53 -12.72 -4.89
C HIS A 391 1.42 -12.32 -3.91
N LEU A 392 1.42 -11.07 -3.50
CA LEU A 392 0.23 -10.40 -3.01
C LEU A 392 -0.39 -9.69 -4.22
N TRP A 393 -1.55 -10.15 -4.64
CA TRP A 393 -2.34 -9.54 -5.70
C TRP A 393 -3.18 -8.41 -5.12
N ALA A 394 -3.25 -7.28 -5.85
CA ALA A 394 -4.19 -6.20 -5.59
C ALA A 394 -5.09 -6.03 -6.81
N ALA A 395 -6.38 -6.00 -6.60
CA ALA A 395 -7.38 -5.76 -7.64
C ALA A 395 -7.88 -4.31 -7.56
N CYS A 396 -8.15 -3.72 -8.70
CA CYS A 396 -8.83 -2.45 -8.83
C CYS A 396 -10.04 -2.63 -9.76
N ASP A 397 -11.08 -1.87 -9.53
CA ASP A 397 -12.37 -1.93 -10.20
C ASP A 397 -12.39 -1.31 -11.61
N ASP A 398 -13.58 -0.86 -12.02
CA ASP A 398 -13.80 -0.21 -13.31
C ASP A 398 -13.11 1.15 -13.45
N THR A 399 -12.77 1.83 -12.34
CA THR A 399 -12.01 3.09 -12.33
C THR A 399 -10.59 2.91 -12.83
N CYS A 400 -9.98 1.72 -12.60
CA CYS A 400 -8.70 1.31 -13.15
C CYS A 400 -8.85 0.38 -14.36
N GLN A 401 -9.99 0.32 -15.01
CA GLN A 401 -10.26 -0.59 -16.13
C GLN A 401 -10.19 -2.08 -15.74
N GLY A 402 -10.45 -2.45 -14.49
CA GLY A 402 -10.39 -3.82 -13.98
C GLY A 402 -8.98 -4.41 -13.93
N GLN A 403 -7.97 -3.58 -13.76
CA GLN A 403 -6.57 -4.02 -13.69
C GLN A 403 -6.28 -4.72 -12.37
N THR A 404 -5.26 -5.58 -12.39
CA THR A 404 -4.66 -6.19 -11.20
C THR A 404 -3.17 -5.93 -11.13
N ALA A 405 -2.61 -5.94 -9.93
CA ALA A 405 -1.18 -5.80 -9.70
C ALA A 405 -0.64 -6.96 -8.88
N THR A 406 0.62 -7.31 -9.07
CA THR A 406 1.39 -8.18 -8.17
C THR A 406 2.39 -7.37 -7.37
N LEU A 407 2.43 -7.64 -6.08
CA LEU A 407 3.37 -7.08 -5.13
C LEU A 407 4.23 -8.22 -4.58
N ASP A 408 5.56 -8.05 -4.63
CA ASP A 408 6.52 -9.06 -4.16
C ASP A 408 7.51 -8.48 -3.18
N ILE A 409 8.01 -9.32 -2.27
CA ILE A 409 9.06 -8.90 -1.34
C ILE A 409 10.38 -8.71 -2.10
N ASN A 410 10.85 -7.49 -2.16
CA ASN A 410 12.09 -7.11 -2.83
C ASN A 410 13.33 -7.41 -1.95
N ALA A 411 14.53 -7.13 -2.48
CA ALA A 411 15.80 -7.38 -1.77
C ALA A 411 15.95 -6.56 -0.45
N GLN A 412 15.13 -5.52 -0.26
CA GLN A 412 15.07 -4.72 0.98
C GLN A 412 14.06 -5.27 1.99
N GLY A 413 13.37 -6.37 1.64
CA GLY A 413 12.35 -7.00 2.46
C GLY A 413 10.99 -6.32 2.39
N GLN A 414 10.74 -5.44 1.43
CA GLN A 414 9.49 -4.70 1.31
C GLN A 414 8.65 -5.27 0.16
N PHE A 415 7.35 -5.39 0.36
CA PHE A 415 6.45 -5.60 -0.77
C PHE A 415 6.52 -4.39 -1.70
N ALA A 416 6.71 -4.64 -2.97
CA ALA A 416 6.81 -3.63 -4.02
C ALA A 416 6.10 -4.13 -5.28
N LEU A 417 5.53 -3.20 -6.03
CA LEU A 417 4.90 -3.48 -7.31
C LEU A 417 5.89 -4.13 -8.28
N THR A 418 5.54 -5.29 -8.80
CA THR A 418 6.37 -6.04 -9.77
C THR A 418 5.72 -6.12 -11.15
N ALA A 419 4.41 -6.20 -11.23
CA ALA A 419 3.68 -6.15 -12.49
C ALA A 419 2.26 -5.59 -12.29
N THR A 420 1.74 -5.01 -13.37
CA THR A 420 0.30 -4.72 -13.55
C THR A 420 -0.21 -5.47 -14.76
N TYR A 421 -1.45 -5.89 -14.70
CA TYR A 421 -2.08 -6.66 -15.77
C TYR A 421 -3.43 -6.04 -16.15
N ASP A 422 -3.71 -6.01 -17.44
CA ASP A 422 -5.06 -5.74 -17.91
C ASP A 422 -6.03 -6.81 -17.44
N ARG A 423 -7.32 -6.51 -17.30
CA ARG A 423 -8.33 -7.53 -17.14
C ARG A 423 -8.33 -8.51 -18.33
N PRO A 424 -8.82 -9.77 -18.17
CA PRO A 424 -8.99 -10.68 -19.30
C PRO A 424 -9.75 -10.00 -20.43
N SER A 425 -9.27 -10.11 -21.66
CA SER A 425 -9.86 -9.41 -22.83
C SER A 425 -11.30 -9.82 -23.13
N GLY A 426 -11.77 -10.94 -22.60
CA GLY A 426 -13.17 -11.39 -22.67
C GLY A 426 -14.05 -10.86 -21.54
N MET A 427 -13.54 -10.04 -20.60
CA MET A 427 -14.28 -9.44 -19.50
C MET A 427 -14.61 -7.99 -19.81
N ALA A 428 -15.88 -7.60 -19.64
CA ALA A 428 -16.25 -6.19 -19.67
C ALA A 428 -15.65 -5.42 -18.49
N ASN A 429 -15.75 -4.11 -18.52
CA ASN A 429 -15.29 -3.28 -17.40
C ASN A 429 -16.40 -3.23 -16.34
N TYR A 430 -16.46 -4.26 -15.51
CA TYR A 430 -17.41 -4.39 -14.42
C TYR A 430 -16.90 -3.67 -13.17
N ASN A 431 -17.80 -3.34 -12.25
CA ASN A 431 -17.47 -2.92 -10.89
C ASN A 431 -17.04 -4.15 -10.07
N ASN A 432 -15.78 -4.60 -10.29
CA ASN A 432 -15.27 -5.79 -9.62
C ASN A 432 -14.69 -5.39 -8.25
N GLU A 433 -15.37 -5.82 -7.18
CA GLU A 433 -14.94 -5.57 -5.81
C GLU A 433 -14.34 -6.80 -5.12
N GLY A 434 -14.49 -8.00 -5.70
CA GLY A 434 -13.86 -9.21 -5.17
C GLY A 434 -13.04 -9.94 -6.21
N PHE A 435 -11.94 -10.54 -5.72
CA PHE A 435 -10.99 -11.29 -6.53
C PHE A 435 -10.41 -12.46 -5.75
N ALA A 436 -10.70 -13.70 -6.17
CA ALA A 436 -10.18 -14.89 -5.52
C ALA A 436 -9.47 -15.83 -6.50
N ILE A 437 -8.31 -16.33 -6.10
CA ILE A 437 -7.50 -17.31 -6.84
C ILE A 437 -7.68 -18.69 -6.20
N ALA A 438 -8.11 -19.66 -6.99
CA ALA A 438 -8.27 -21.02 -6.50
C ALA A 438 -6.93 -21.64 -6.06
N PRO A 439 -6.94 -22.52 -5.04
CA PRO A 439 -5.73 -23.16 -4.53
C PRO A 439 -4.90 -23.84 -5.63
N GLN A 440 -3.58 -23.85 -5.50
CA GLN A 440 -2.63 -24.44 -6.48
C GLN A 440 -2.95 -25.90 -6.83
N SER A 441 -3.59 -26.64 -5.91
CA SER A 441 -4.04 -28.02 -6.18
C SER A 441 -5.09 -28.16 -7.28
N THR A 442 -5.74 -27.06 -7.69
CA THR A 442 -6.70 -27.01 -8.79
C THR A 442 -6.04 -26.85 -10.15
N CYS A 443 -4.72 -26.65 -10.20
CA CYS A 443 -3.99 -26.45 -11.43
C CYS A 443 -4.18 -27.63 -12.39
N THR A 444 -4.72 -27.34 -13.56
CA THR A 444 -4.96 -28.33 -14.61
C THR A 444 -4.61 -27.75 -15.97
N GLY A 445 -3.76 -28.43 -16.73
CA GLY A 445 -3.33 -27.93 -18.04
C GLY A 445 -2.54 -26.61 -18.00
N GLY A 446 -1.90 -26.32 -16.87
CA GLY A 446 -1.15 -25.09 -16.66
C GLY A 446 -1.97 -23.89 -16.18
N HIS A 447 -3.26 -24.07 -15.93
CA HIS A 447 -4.17 -23.02 -15.47
C HIS A 447 -4.94 -23.45 -14.22
N LYS A 448 -5.28 -22.47 -13.38
CA LYS A 448 -6.18 -22.62 -12.21
C LYS A 448 -7.31 -21.60 -12.29
N PRO A 449 -8.47 -21.87 -11.68
CA PRO A 449 -9.61 -20.97 -11.67
C PRO A 449 -9.31 -19.67 -10.91
N VAL A 450 -9.91 -18.59 -11.39
CA VAL A 450 -10.11 -17.34 -10.64
C VAL A 450 -11.56 -16.94 -10.72
N VAL A 451 -12.03 -16.23 -9.70
CA VAL A 451 -13.40 -15.71 -9.62
C VAL A 451 -13.34 -14.24 -9.25
N TRP A 452 -14.18 -13.44 -9.88
CA TRP A 452 -14.42 -12.03 -9.55
C TRP A 452 -15.89 -11.88 -9.12
N SER A 453 -16.16 -11.00 -8.20
CA SER A 453 -17.50 -10.48 -7.91
C SER A 453 -17.70 -9.13 -8.62
N ASP A 454 -18.91 -8.92 -9.07
CA ASP A 454 -19.41 -7.73 -9.75
C ASP A 454 -20.52 -7.15 -8.87
N ASP A 455 -20.17 -6.09 -8.13
CA ASP A 455 -21.07 -5.43 -7.17
C ASP A 455 -22.36 -4.93 -7.83
N ALA A 456 -22.26 -4.42 -9.05
CA ALA A 456 -23.41 -3.94 -9.81
C ALA A 456 -24.36 -5.05 -10.31
N ASN A 457 -24.01 -6.34 -10.14
CA ASN A 457 -24.79 -7.49 -10.62
C ASN A 457 -25.18 -7.38 -12.10
N ASP A 458 -24.24 -6.99 -12.94
CA ASP A 458 -24.46 -6.69 -14.36
C ASP A 458 -25.08 -7.88 -15.12
N GLY A 459 -26.19 -7.61 -15.79
CA GLY A 459 -26.97 -8.64 -16.49
C GLY A 459 -27.64 -9.67 -15.57
N GLY A 460 -27.75 -9.38 -14.27
CA GLY A 460 -28.30 -10.26 -13.25
C GLY A 460 -27.32 -11.31 -12.75
N HIS A 461 -26.03 -11.05 -12.82
CA HIS A 461 -24.99 -11.99 -12.40
C HIS A 461 -23.88 -11.28 -11.63
N ALA A 462 -23.65 -11.70 -10.41
CA ALA A 462 -22.66 -11.13 -9.52
C ALA A 462 -21.30 -11.88 -9.55
N LEU A 463 -21.21 -13.07 -10.17
CA LEU A 463 -19.94 -13.79 -10.25
C LEU A 463 -19.48 -14.01 -11.69
N ARG A 464 -18.20 -13.81 -11.91
CA ARG A 464 -17.47 -14.10 -13.14
C ARG A 464 -16.32 -15.07 -12.85
N ALA A 465 -16.07 -16.01 -13.75
CA ALA A 465 -14.94 -16.93 -13.64
C ALA A 465 -14.05 -16.91 -14.87
N GLY A 466 -12.78 -17.02 -14.63
CA GLY A 466 -11.73 -17.14 -15.64
C GLY A 466 -10.63 -18.08 -15.19
N THR A 467 -9.46 -17.96 -15.78
CA THR A 467 -8.29 -18.74 -15.40
C THR A 467 -7.03 -17.90 -15.28
N LEU A 468 -6.16 -18.28 -14.36
CA LEU A 468 -4.80 -17.75 -14.18
C LEU A 468 -3.78 -18.86 -14.49
N ASN A 469 -2.62 -18.52 -15.04
CA ASN A 469 -1.52 -19.47 -15.15
C ASN A 469 -1.08 -19.97 -13.78
N CYS A 470 -0.74 -21.24 -13.66
CA CYS A 470 -0.32 -21.83 -12.39
C CYS A 470 1.09 -21.39 -11.97
N THR A 471 1.89 -21.00 -12.92
CA THR A 471 3.21 -20.38 -12.76
C THR A 471 3.23 -19.23 -13.75
N PRO A 472 3.13 -17.99 -13.32
CA PRO A 472 3.18 -16.81 -14.18
C PRO A 472 4.53 -16.64 -14.85
#